data_3fcb17dfe102d207a9e868363c5d3e9b
#
_entry.id   3fcb17dfe102d207a9e868363c5d3e9b
#
_cell.length_a   1.000
_cell.length_b   1.000
_cell.length_c   1.000
_cell.angle_alpha   90.00
_cell.angle_beta   90.00
_cell.angle_gamma   90.00
#
_symmetry.space_group_name_H-M   'P 1'
#
loop_
_entity.id
_entity.type
_entity.pdbx_description
1 polymer ?
#
loop_
_entity_poly.entity_id
_entity_poly.type
_entity_poly.pdbx_seq_one_letter_code
_entity_poly.pdbx_strand_id
1 'polypeptide(L)'
;TGAMQRFDRMENKSNTFKHMTTVVNGDYGNVWNWADNTMQKNLELVGDYTKSLGLHNLGAMIGYSYQDDDAKGIYQWAKDFPTDMFGPWNIGSMNDMKDNKAAMTSYRNTHKLISFFGRLTYNYNEKYMFMASLRREGSSRFGDNHKWGWFPAISAGWRISKENFMQDIQWLDDLKVRIGYGVTGNEVTSNLLSMYLLNYGGYAYINGKWTQGAGPYQNPNPDLKWETKSELNLGLDFSFLKNRLSGSIDIYHRETSDLLSTYEVPTPPYIVSSMMANVGKIRNQGIELLLSGTPIKTRDLRFD
;
A
#
# COMPACT_ATOMS: atom_id res chain seq x y z
N THR A 1 3.77 17.19 12.39
CA THR A 1 3.93 17.60 10.99
C THR A 1 2.58 17.57 10.30
N GLY A 2 2.24 18.62 9.54
CA GLY A 2 1.07 18.67 8.66
C GLY A 2 1.54 18.84 7.22
N ALA A 3 0.95 18.10 6.28
CA ALA A 3 1.23 18.22 4.86
C ALA A 3 -0.08 18.17 4.06
N MET A 4 -0.11 18.97 3.00
CA MET A 4 -1.19 18.95 2.02
C MET A 4 -0.57 18.91 0.65
N GLN A 5 -0.95 17.91 -0.13
CA GLN A 5 -0.49 17.73 -1.51
C GLN A 5 -1.70 17.75 -2.43
N ARG A 6 -1.53 18.39 -3.57
CA ARG A 6 -2.51 18.43 -4.62
C ARG A 6 -1.86 17.99 -5.93
N PHE A 7 -2.47 17.02 -6.56
CA PHE A 7 -2.08 16.54 -7.88
C PHE A 7 -3.21 16.85 -8.85
N ASP A 8 -2.89 17.65 -9.86
CA ASP A 8 -3.78 17.92 -10.98
C ASP A 8 -3.21 17.24 -12.22
N ARG A 9 -4.01 16.42 -12.88
CA ARG A 9 -3.68 15.79 -14.15
C ARG A 9 -4.71 16.21 -15.18
N MET A 10 -4.23 16.70 -16.30
CA MET A 10 -5.05 16.92 -17.49
C MET A 10 -4.43 16.16 -18.64
N GLU A 11 -5.19 15.33 -19.28
CA GLU A 11 -4.74 14.56 -20.43
C GLU A 11 -5.76 14.70 -21.56
N ASN A 12 -5.27 15.10 -22.72
CA ASN A 12 -6.05 15.27 -23.91
C ASN A 12 -5.44 14.42 -25.02
N LYS A 13 -6.21 13.52 -25.59
CA LYS A 13 -5.79 12.66 -26.70
C LYS A 13 -6.75 12.83 -27.85
N SER A 14 -6.22 12.88 -29.06
CA SER A 14 -7.01 12.87 -30.28
C SER A 14 -6.36 11.99 -31.34
N ASN A 15 -7.17 11.26 -32.08
CA ASN A 15 -6.75 10.58 -33.29
C ASN A 15 -7.46 11.26 -34.48
N THR A 16 -6.68 11.60 -35.50
CA THR A 16 -7.22 12.14 -36.75
C THR A 16 -7.94 11.07 -37.54
N PHE A 17 -8.75 11.44 -38.52
CA PHE A 17 -9.39 10.46 -39.39
C PHE A 17 -8.43 9.66 -40.28
N LYS A 18 -7.14 10.07 -40.38
CA LYS A 18 -6.06 9.31 -41.02
C LYS A 18 -5.34 8.34 -40.10
N HIS A 19 -5.63 8.35 -38.81
CA HIS A 19 -5.02 7.44 -37.86
C HIS A 19 -5.48 6.00 -38.12
N MET A 20 -4.59 5.04 -38.02
CA MET A 20 -4.86 3.62 -38.35
C MET A 20 -6.13 3.07 -37.69
N THR A 21 -6.32 3.36 -36.40
CA THR A 21 -7.51 2.88 -35.66
C THR A 21 -8.80 3.49 -36.12
N THR A 22 -8.81 4.77 -36.49
CA THR A 22 -9.98 5.45 -37.03
C THR A 22 -10.33 4.95 -38.44
N VAL A 23 -9.33 4.74 -39.29
CA VAL A 23 -9.50 4.17 -40.62
C VAL A 23 -10.07 2.75 -40.57
N VAL A 24 -9.52 1.90 -39.69
CA VAL A 24 -9.99 0.51 -39.54
C VAL A 24 -11.42 0.44 -39.01
N ASN A 25 -11.78 1.33 -38.09
CA ASN A 25 -13.13 1.39 -37.51
C ASN A 25 -14.16 2.14 -38.39
N GLY A 26 -13.71 2.84 -39.44
CA GLY A 26 -14.57 3.68 -40.27
C GLY A 26 -15.03 4.98 -39.60
N ASP A 27 -14.27 5.44 -38.57
CA ASP A 27 -14.59 6.66 -37.83
C ASP A 27 -13.87 7.90 -38.44
N TYR A 28 -14.38 9.09 -38.15
CA TYR A 28 -13.78 10.38 -38.58
C TYR A 28 -13.07 11.09 -37.45
N GLY A 29 -12.10 10.38 -36.81
CA GLY A 29 -11.35 10.91 -35.65
C GLY A 29 -12.08 10.70 -34.33
N ASN A 30 -11.33 10.76 -33.26
CA ASN A 30 -11.87 10.61 -31.90
C ASN A 30 -11.03 11.40 -30.90
N VAL A 31 -11.64 11.74 -29.76
CA VAL A 31 -11.03 12.52 -28.69
C VAL A 31 -11.37 11.91 -27.34
N TRP A 32 -10.36 11.92 -26.44
CA TRP A 32 -10.49 11.64 -25.01
C TRP A 32 -9.89 12.80 -24.21
N ASN A 33 -10.67 13.35 -23.31
CA ASN A 33 -10.21 14.35 -22.37
C ASN A 33 -10.41 13.84 -20.94
N TRP A 34 -9.36 13.89 -20.14
CA TRP A 34 -9.37 13.60 -18.71
C TRP A 34 -8.92 14.82 -17.92
N ALA A 35 -9.62 15.11 -16.84
CA ALA A 35 -9.22 16.08 -15.86
C ALA A 35 -9.38 15.46 -14.46
N ASP A 36 -8.27 15.15 -13.82
CA ASP A 36 -8.25 14.53 -12.50
C ASP A 36 -7.63 15.49 -11.47
N ASN A 37 -8.22 15.52 -10.30
CA ASN A 37 -7.70 16.24 -9.16
C ASN A 37 -7.66 15.30 -7.95
N THR A 38 -6.49 15.13 -7.37
CA THR A 38 -6.32 14.39 -6.10
C THR A 38 -5.77 15.31 -5.05
N MET A 39 -6.47 15.41 -3.92
CA MET A 39 -6.04 16.16 -2.75
C MET A 39 -5.77 15.18 -1.62
N GLN A 40 -4.52 15.17 -1.13
CA GLN A 40 -4.10 14.39 0.01
C GLN A 40 -3.75 15.32 1.17
N LYS A 41 -4.34 15.07 2.34
CA LYS A 41 -4.07 15.77 3.58
C LYS A 41 -3.52 14.79 4.60
N ASN A 42 -2.37 15.11 5.16
CA ASN A 42 -1.72 14.31 6.18
C ASN A 42 -1.46 15.14 7.42
N LEU A 43 -1.80 14.60 8.57
CA LEU A 43 -1.44 15.13 9.88
C LEU A 43 -0.75 14.05 10.68
N GLU A 44 0.42 14.36 11.21
CA GLU A 44 1.14 13.47 12.10
C GLU A 44 1.60 14.24 13.34
N LEU A 45 1.26 13.71 14.50
CA LEU A 45 1.67 14.19 15.79
C LEU A 45 2.48 13.10 16.49
N VAL A 46 3.72 13.42 16.86
CA VAL A 46 4.63 12.48 17.52
C VAL A 46 5.23 13.16 18.75
N GLY A 47 5.21 12.46 19.86
CA GLY A 47 5.90 12.80 21.07
C GLY A 47 6.98 11.76 21.38
N ASP A 48 8.23 12.21 21.50
CA ASP A 48 9.39 11.37 21.82
C ASP A 48 9.94 11.76 23.17
N TYR A 49 10.28 10.74 23.96
CA TYR A 49 10.97 10.90 25.24
C TYR A 49 12.16 9.96 25.29
N THR A 50 13.33 10.48 25.58
CA THR A 50 14.55 9.69 25.75
C THR A 50 15.21 10.06 27.09
N LYS A 51 15.74 9.03 27.78
CA LYS A 51 16.45 9.22 29.04
C LYS A 51 17.58 8.21 29.19
N SER A 52 18.77 8.74 29.49
CA SER A 52 19.94 7.93 29.84
C SER A 52 20.17 8.01 31.35
N LEU A 53 20.31 6.84 31.99
CA LEU A 53 20.55 6.66 33.42
C LEU A 53 21.75 5.72 33.59
N GLY A 54 22.94 6.29 33.56
CA GLY A 54 24.17 5.51 33.55
C GLY A 54 24.26 4.58 32.35
N LEU A 55 24.24 3.27 32.57
CA LEU A 55 24.26 2.27 31.49
C LEU A 55 22.92 1.96 30.87
N HIS A 56 21.82 2.55 31.37
CA HIS A 56 20.47 2.33 30.92
C HIS A 56 20.04 3.47 29.98
N ASN A 57 19.61 3.14 28.79
CA ASN A 57 19.01 4.07 27.83
C ASN A 57 17.57 3.65 27.57
N LEU A 58 16.66 4.56 27.85
CA LEU A 58 15.21 4.38 27.67
C LEU A 58 14.71 5.33 26.59
N GLY A 59 13.87 4.85 25.70
CA GLY A 59 13.13 5.66 24.75
C GLY A 59 11.67 5.26 24.74
N ALA A 60 10.80 6.26 24.67
CA ALA A 60 9.36 6.09 24.52
C ALA A 60 8.85 7.05 23.44
N MET A 61 8.01 6.56 22.58
CA MET A 61 7.37 7.34 21.51
C MET A 61 5.87 7.04 21.52
N ILE A 62 5.06 8.07 21.38
CA ILE A 62 3.64 7.96 21.09
C ILE A 62 3.30 8.84 19.90
N GLY A 63 2.36 8.38 19.10
CA GLY A 63 1.99 9.12 17.90
C GLY A 63 0.56 8.90 17.46
N TYR A 64 0.09 9.86 16.69
CA TYR A 64 -1.18 9.87 16.00
C TYR A 64 -0.94 10.28 14.56
N SER A 65 -1.56 9.58 13.61
CA SER A 65 -1.57 10.02 12.21
C SER A 65 -2.98 9.97 11.63
N TYR A 66 -3.25 10.92 10.76
CA TYR A 66 -4.49 11.03 9.98
C TYR A 66 -4.16 11.33 8.54
N GLN A 67 -4.73 10.57 7.64
CA GLN A 67 -4.66 10.79 6.19
C GLN A 67 -6.08 10.89 5.62
N ASP A 68 -6.29 11.84 4.72
CA ASP A 68 -7.55 12.06 3.99
C ASP A 68 -7.23 12.32 2.52
N ASP A 69 -7.63 11.38 1.69
CA ASP A 69 -7.45 11.41 0.23
C ASP A 69 -8.80 11.66 -0.43
N ASP A 70 -8.91 12.69 -1.26
CA ASP A 70 -10.07 13.03 -2.08
C ASP A 70 -9.64 13.09 -3.54
N ALA A 71 -10.00 12.08 -4.32
CA ALA A 71 -9.73 11.99 -5.75
C ALA A 71 -11.02 12.15 -6.54
N LYS A 72 -11.01 13.05 -7.51
CA LYS A 72 -12.16 13.31 -8.39
C LYS A 72 -11.71 13.57 -9.80
N GLY A 73 -12.52 13.19 -10.75
CA GLY A 73 -12.20 13.42 -12.13
C GLY A 73 -13.42 13.46 -13.03
N ILE A 74 -13.18 13.99 -14.22
CA ILE A 74 -14.14 14.06 -15.32
C ILE A 74 -13.47 13.44 -16.53
N TYR A 75 -14.22 12.59 -17.22
CA TYR A 75 -13.84 11.98 -18.48
C TYR A 75 -14.86 12.30 -19.55
N GLN A 76 -14.36 12.68 -20.72
CA GLN A 76 -15.16 12.97 -21.91
C GLN A 76 -14.59 12.23 -23.11
N TRP A 77 -15.46 11.61 -23.87
CA TRP A 77 -15.11 10.92 -25.11
C TRP A 77 -16.17 11.19 -26.16
N ALA A 78 -15.69 11.47 -27.37
CA ALA A 78 -16.55 11.58 -28.55
C ALA A 78 -15.73 11.30 -29.82
N LYS A 79 -16.44 10.99 -30.91
CA LYS A 79 -15.85 10.73 -32.22
C LYS A 79 -16.61 11.45 -33.34
N ASP A 80 -16.09 11.24 -34.55
CA ASP A 80 -16.65 11.80 -35.79
C ASP A 80 -16.59 13.32 -35.84
N PHE A 81 -15.37 13.84 -35.81
CA PHE A 81 -15.10 15.25 -36.07
C PHE A 81 -15.43 15.64 -37.53
N PRO A 82 -16.00 16.82 -37.76
CA PRO A 82 -16.13 17.36 -39.12
C PRO A 82 -14.81 17.77 -39.76
N THR A 83 -13.74 17.93 -38.95
CA THR A 83 -12.37 18.32 -39.36
C THR A 83 -11.37 17.97 -38.30
N ASP A 84 -10.14 17.62 -38.70
CA ASP A 84 -9.01 17.38 -37.78
C ASP A 84 -8.38 18.67 -37.21
N MET A 85 -8.82 19.86 -37.62
CA MET A 85 -8.21 21.14 -37.26
C MET A 85 -8.29 21.48 -35.78
N PHE A 86 -9.29 20.94 -35.08
CA PHE A 86 -9.49 21.25 -33.66
C PHE A 86 -8.59 20.43 -32.70
N GLY A 87 -7.98 19.34 -33.21
CA GLY A 87 -7.24 18.40 -32.33
C GLY A 87 -8.15 17.89 -31.21
N PRO A 88 -7.71 17.92 -29.92
CA PRO A 88 -8.51 17.46 -28.80
C PRO A 88 -9.54 18.49 -28.28
N TRP A 89 -9.65 19.63 -28.93
CA TRP A 89 -10.52 20.74 -28.49
C TRP A 89 -11.82 20.78 -29.24
N ASN A 90 -12.77 21.60 -28.74
CA ASN A 90 -14.09 21.81 -29.33
C ASN A 90 -14.88 20.51 -29.51
N ILE A 91 -14.89 19.66 -28.46
CA ILE A 91 -15.59 18.36 -28.47
C ILE A 91 -17.09 18.50 -28.81
N GLY A 92 -17.69 19.66 -28.51
CA GLY A 92 -19.10 19.94 -28.87
C GLY A 92 -19.41 19.98 -30.36
N SER A 93 -18.38 20.09 -31.23
CA SER A 93 -18.57 20.07 -32.69
C SER A 93 -18.66 18.67 -33.30
N MET A 94 -18.35 17.62 -32.48
CA MET A 94 -18.40 16.24 -32.94
C MET A 94 -19.82 15.75 -33.26
N ASN A 95 -19.92 14.89 -34.25
CA ASN A 95 -21.23 14.35 -34.65
C ASN A 95 -21.81 13.45 -33.54
N ASP A 96 -20.98 12.70 -32.81
CA ASP A 96 -21.43 11.90 -31.67
C ASP A 96 -22.14 12.73 -30.59
N MET A 97 -21.74 14.00 -30.38
CA MET A 97 -22.45 14.91 -29.46
C MET A 97 -23.86 15.23 -29.97
N LYS A 98 -24.01 15.43 -31.27
CA LYS A 98 -25.31 15.71 -31.90
C LYS A 98 -26.21 14.47 -31.92
N ASP A 99 -25.61 13.30 -32.07
CA ASP A 99 -26.29 12.00 -32.14
C ASP A 99 -26.55 11.36 -30.77
N ASN A 100 -26.21 12.03 -29.68
CA ASN A 100 -26.27 11.52 -28.30
C ASN A 100 -25.45 10.22 -28.08
N LYS A 101 -24.34 10.05 -28.76
CA LYS A 101 -23.43 8.89 -28.64
C LYS A 101 -22.15 9.19 -27.85
N ALA A 102 -21.88 10.47 -27.61
CA ALA A 102 -20.70 10.86 -26.80
C ALA A 102 -20.83 10.39 -25.35
N ALA A 103 -19.72 10.00 -24.76
CA ALA A 103 -19.67 9.62 -23.36
C ALA A 103 -19.11 10.75 -22.49
N MET A 104 -19.79 11.04 -21.39
CA MET A 104 -19.32 11.92 -20.34
C MET A 104 -19.56 11.25 -19.00
N THR A 105 -18.52 11.17 -18.17
CA THR A 105 -18.63 10.59 -16.84
C THR A 105 -17.77 11.36 -15.85
N SER A 106 -18.10 11.23 -14.57
CA SER A 106 -17.31 11.78 -13.48
C SER A 106 -17.26 10.80 -12.32
N TYR A 107 -16.25 10.91 -11.51
CA TYR A 107 -16.09 10.10 -10.29
C TYR A 107 -15.58 10.94 -9.14
N ARG A 108 -15.85 10.47 -7.93
CA ARG A 108 -15.21 10.93 -6.70
C ARG A 108 -14.96 9.75 -5.78
N ASN A 109 -13.72 9.59 -5.37
CA ASN A 109 -13.29 8.56 -4.43
C ASN A 109 -12.64 9.21 -3.21
N THR A 110 -13.03 8.78 -2.03
CA THR A 110 -12.44 9.26 -0.78
C THR A 110 -11.87 8.10 0.01
N HIS A 111 -10.73 8.33 0.65
CA HIS A 111 -10.10 7.37 1.54
C HIS A 111 -9.61 8.08 2.80
N LYS A 112 -9.84 7.45 3.96
CA LYS A 112 -9.38 7.96 5.26
C LYS A 112 -8.67 6.86 6.02
N LEU A 113 -7.52 7.23 6.57
CA LEU A 113 -6.70 6.36 7.41
C LEU A 113 -6.37 7.07 8.72
N ILE A 114 -6.58 6.39 9.83
CA ILE A 114 -6.30 6.92 11.17
C ILE A 114 -5.43 5.92 11.91
N SER A 115 -4.36 6.38 12.54
CA SER A 115 -3.49 5.51 13.32
C SER A 115 -3.14 6.10 14.67
N PHE A 116 -3.09 5.25 15.68
CA PHE A 116 -2.48 5.48 16.98
C PHE A 116 -1.32 4.51 17.13
N PHE A 117 -0.17 4.99 17.53
CA PHE A 117 1.01 4.13 17.65
C PHE A 117 1.88 4.52 18.83
N GLY A 118 2.60 3.54 19.35
CA GLY A 118 3.58 3.74 20.40
C GLY A 118 4.73 2.77 20.28
N ARG A 119 5.89 3.17 20.76
CA ARG A 119 7.10 2.37 20.77
C ARG A 119 7.88 2.62 22.07
N LEU A 120 8.36 1.55 22.65
CA LEU A 120 9.30 1.56 23.77
C LEU A 120 10.61 0.93 23.31
N THR A 121 11.71 1.53 23.68
CA THR A 121 13.06 1.01 23.45
C THR A 121 13.83 1.03 24.75
N TYR A 122 14.60 -0.03 24.98
CA TYR A 122 15.49 -0.15 26.11
C TYR A 122 16.82 -0.70 25.67
N ASN A 123 17.89 -0.09 26.13
CA ASN A 123 19.25 -0.53 25.87
C ASN A 123 20.06 -0.46 27.19
N TYR A 124 20.62 -1.58 27.58
CA TYR A 124 21.52 -1.69 28.72
C TYR A 124 22.95 -1.91 28.25
N ASN A 125 23.80 -0.92 28.47
CA ASN A 125 25.24 -0.96 28.17
C ASN A 125 25.57 -1.45 26.76
N GLU A 126 24.69 -1.23 25.81
CA GLU A 126 24.73 -1.78 24.43
C GLU A 126 24.91 -3.32 24.38
N LYS A 127 24.66 -4.02 25.50
CA LYS A 127 24.65 -5.47 25.60
C LYS A 127 23.29 -6.06 25.33
N TYR A 128 22.26 -5.53 26.02
CA TYR A 128 20.90 -6.01 25.92
C TYR A 128 20.02 -4.90 25.34
N MET A 129 19.40 -5.19 24.24
CA MET A 129 18.53 -4.28 23.52
C MET A 129 17.14 -4.87 23.44
N PHE A 130 16.14 -4.07 23.68
CA PHE A 130 14.74 -4.46 23.62
C PHE A 130 13.92 -3.36 22.96
N MET A 131 12.98 -3.73 22.10
CA MET A 131 12.00 -2.84 21.51
C MET A 131 10.63 -3.51 21.51
N ALA A 132 9.61 -2.76 21.88
CA ALA A 132 8.22 -3.13 21.69
C ALA A 132 7.47 -1.98 21.02
N SER A 133 6.63 -2.27 20.07
CA SER A 133 5.75 -1.30 19.43
C SER A 133 4.35 -1.86 19.20
N LEU A 134 3.39 -0.98 19.23
CA LEU A 134 2.01 -1.29 18.94
C LEU A 134 1.41 -0.19 18.07
N ARG A 135 0.77 -0.58 16.97
CA ARG A 135 0.00 0.32 16.10
C ARG A 135 -1.43 -0.17 16.00
N ARG A 136 -2.37 0.72 16.20
CA ARG A 136 -3.78 0.52 15.91
C ARG A 136 -4.16 1.42 14.74
N GLU A 137 -4.65 0.83 13.66
CA GLU A 137 -4.92 1.55 12.43
C GLU A 137 -6.31 1.24 11.90
N GLY A 138 -7.03 2.28 11.49
CA GLY A 138 -8.38 2.18 10.95
C GLY A 138 -8.45 2.77 9.55
N SER A 139 -9.01 2.00 8.59
CA SER A 139 -9.20 2.39 7.21
C SER A 139 -10.68 2.43 6.83
N SER A 140 -11.05 3.46 6.05
CA SER A 140 -12.41 3.58 5.50
C SER A 140 -12.73 2.57 4.38
N ARG A 141 -11.72 1.82 3.89
CA ARG A 141 -11.88 0.84 2.82
C ARG A 141 -12.47 -0.48 3.28
N PHE A 142 -12.37 -0.77 4.58
CA PHE A 142 -12.85 -2.02 5.15
C PHE A 142 -14.30 -1.96 5.58
N GLY A 143 -14.86 -3.14 5.81
CA GLY A 143 -16.22 -3.32 6.28
C GLY A 143 -16.45 -2.74 7.69
N ASP A 144 -17.70 -2.45 8.01
CA ASP A 144 -18.05 -1.79 9.26
C ASP A 144 -17.61 -2.57 10.51
N ASN A 145 -17.53 -3.90 10.41
CA ASN A 145 -17.14 -4.77 11.50
C ASN A 145 -15.63 -4.80 11.76
N HIS A 146 -14.80 -4.50 10.73
CA HIS A 146 -13.36 -4.75 10.77
C HIS A 146 -12.49 -3.60 10.24
N LYS A 147 -12.92 -2.36 10.39
CA LYS A 147 -12.14 -1.18 9.98
C LYS A 147 -10.79 -1.06 10.66
N TRP A 148 -10.68 -1.55 11.90
CA TRP A 148 -9.50 -1.40 12.74
C TRP A 148 -8.65 -2.67 12.80
N GLY A 149 -7.33 -2.52 12.56
CA GLY A 149 -6.32 -3.54 12.75
C GLY A 149 -5.38 -3.22 13.91
N TRP A 150 -4.76 -4.27 14.49
CA TRP A 150 -3.72 -4.17 15.51
C TRP A 150 -2.43 -4.78 14.97
N PHE A 151 -1.35 -4.03 15.06
CA PHE A 151 -0.06 -4.39 14.50
C PHE A 151 1.03 -4.29 15.58
N PRO A 152 1.19 -5.33 16.41
CA PRO A 152 2.24 -5.42 17.41
C PRO A 152 3.58 -5.79 16.77
N ALA A 153 4.68 -5.31 17.36
CA ALA A 153 6.02 -5.83 17.10
C ALA A 153 6.87 -5.79 18.36
N ILE A 154 7.72 -6.80 18.50
CA ILE A 154 8.66 -6.95 19.61
C ILE A 154 9.99 -7.46 19.08
N SER A 155 11.08 -6.93 19.57
CA SER A 155 12.42 -7.47 19.27
C SER A 155 13.35 -7.38 20.45
N ALA A 156 14.30 -8.31 20.50
CA ALA A 156 15.38 -8.33 21.47
C ALA A 156 16.72 -8.59 20.76
N GLY A 157 17.78 -8.01 21.29
CA GLY A 157 19.14 -8.20 20.83
C GLY A 157 20.08 -8.39 22.00
N TRP A 158 20.98 -9.34 21.84
CA TRP A 158 22.05 -9.60 22.82
C TRP A 158 23.41 -9.55 22.13
N ARG A 159 24.20 -8.55 22.49
CA ARG A 159 25.58 -8.42 22.00
C ARG A 159 26.49 -9.22 22.89
N ILE A 160 26.75 -10.45 22.52
CA ILE A 160 27.54 -11.43 23.27
C ILE A 160 28.98 -10.97 23.38
N SER A 161 29.54 -10.33 22.35
CA SER A 161 30.91 -9.81 22.33
C SER A 161 31.22 -8.82 23.46
N LYS A 162 30.19 -8.16 24.04
CA LYS A 162 30.36 -7.26 25.20
C LYS A 162 30.28 -7.96 26.55
N GLU A 163 30.11 -9.27 26.60
CA GLU A 163 30.13 -10.03 27.87
C GLU A 163 31.52 -10.22 28.39
N ASN A 164 31.64 -10.29 29.70
CA ASN A 164 32.97 -10.40 30.37
C ASN A 164 33.73 -11.66 29.93
N PHE A 165 33.00 -12.78 29.70
CA PHE A 165 33.60 -14.04 29.25
C PHE A 165 34.08 -14.05 27.80
N MET A 166 33.75 -13.00 27.02
CA MET A 166 34.17 -12.86 25.62
C MET A 166 35.31 -11.86 25.41
N GLN A 167 35.71 -11.10 26.45
CA GLN A 167 36.68 -10.01 26.34
C GLN A 167 38.09 -10.47 25.96
N ASP A 168 38.45 -11.71 26.30
CA ASP A 168 39.77 -12.27 25.98
C ASP A 168 39.89 -12.79 24.54
N ILE A 169 38.84 -12.81 23.79
CA ILE A 169 38.79 -13.35 22.43
C ILE A 169 39.17 -12.25 21.42
N GLN A 170 40.47 -12.10 21.15
CA GLN A 170 41.02 -11.00 20.35
C GLN A 170 40.64 -11.04 18.85
N TRP A 171 40.25 -12.20 18.31
CA TRP A 171 39.89 -12.33 16.91
C TRP A 171 38.41 -12.05 16.63
N LEU A 172 37.56 -11.95 17.66
CA LEU A 172 36.14 -11.66 17.59
C LEU A 172 35.94 -10.17 17.93
N ASP A 173 35.47 -9.39 16.94
CA ASP A 173 35.21 -7.97 17.13
C ASP A 173 33.77 -7.70 17.54
N ASP A 174 32.82 -8.40 16.95
CA ASP A 174 31.40 -8.32 17.33
C ASP A 174 30.69 -9.66 17.15
N LEU A 175 29.79 -9.97 18.07
CA LEU A 175 28.86 -11.10 17.98
C LEU A 175 27.56 -10.69 18.65
N LYS A 176 26.47 -10.67 17.86
CA LYS A 176 25.16 -10.25 18.32
C LYS A 176 24.08 -11.19 17.82
N VAL A 177 23.26 -11.68 18.73
CA VAL A 177 22.05 -12.42 18.41
C VAL A 177 20.85 -11.48 18.43
N ARG A 178 19.96 -11.64 17.48
CA ARG A 178 18.70 -10.88 17.35
C ARG A 178 17.52 -11.82 17.22
N ILE A 179 16.42 -11.49 17.87
CA ILE A 179 15.12 -12.12 17.64
C ILE A 179 14.07 -11.02 17.48
N GLY A 180 13.17 -11.18 16.54
CA GLY A 180 12.10 -10.24 16.30
C GLY A 180 10.83 -10.95 15.85
N TYR A 181 9.70 -10.48 16.35
CA TYR A 181 8.37 -10.85 15.86
C TYR A 181 7.60 -9.58 15.58
N GLY A 182 6.91 -9.53 14.43
CA GLY A 182 6.10 -8.39 14.08
C GLY A 182 4.92 -8.78 13.21
N VAL A 183 3.84 -8.01 13.34
CA VAL A 183 2.66 -8.10 12.50
C VAL A 183 2.48 -6.79 11.75
N THR A 184 2.26 -6.87 10.45
CA THR A 184 1.95 -5.72 9.58
C THR A 184 0.63 -5.96 8.88
N GLY A 185 -0.10 -4.88 8.59
CA GLY A 185 -1.34 -4.91 7.82
C GLY A 185 -1.15 -4.42 6.40
N ASN A 186 -1.91 -4.98 5.48
CA ASN A 186 -2.07 -4.48 4.13
C ASN A 186 -3.53 -4.20 3.85
N GLU A 187 -3.83 -3.10 3.17
CA GLU A 187 -5.21 -2.72 2.82
C GLU A 187 -5.49 -2.93 1.33
N VAL A 188 -6.76 -3.03 0.98
CA VAL A 188 -7.22 -3.02 -0.41
C VAL A 188 -6.91 -1.68 -1.07
N THR A 189 -6.60 -1.70 -2.36
CA THR A 189 -6.29 -0.48 -3.12
C THR A 189 -7.53 0.29 -3.55
N SER A 190 -8.66 -0.40 -3.73
CA SER A 190 -9.92 0.20 -4.19
C SER A 190 -10.85 0.54 -3.03
N ASN A 191 -11.59 1.62 -3.18
CA ASN A 191 -12.58 2.06 -2.23
C ASN A 191 -13.92 1.32 -2.42
N LEU A 192 -14.78 1.33 -1.39
CA LEU A 192 -16.17 0.84 -1.44
C LEU A 192 -16.34 -0.67 -1.69
N LEU A 193 -15.27 -1.48 -1.66
CA LEU A 193 -15.35 -2.93 -1.91
C LEU A 193 -16.17 -3.71 -0.87
N SER A 194 -16.37 -3.13 0.32
CA SER A 194 -17.21 -3.71 1.36
C SER A 194 -18.69 -3.38 1.22
N MET A 195 -19.06 -2.43 0.34
CA MET A 195 -20.40 -1.87 0.24
C MET A 195 -21.22 -2.52 -0.88
N TYR A 196 -22.54 -2.42 -0.75
CA TYR A 196 -23.47 -2.71 -1.83
C TYR A 196 -23.50 -1.52 -2.80
N LEU A 197 -23.14 -1.77 -4.05
CA LEU A 197 -23.15 -0.75 -5.10
C LEU A 197 -24.17 -1.08 -6.18
N LEU A 198 -24.80 -0.04 -6.70
CA LEU A 198 -25.71 -0.10 -7.83
C LEU A 198 -25.04 0.48 -9.08
N ASN A 199 -25.27 -0.16 -10.20
CA ASN A 199 -24.95 0.38 -11.52
C ASN A 199 -26.25 0.75 -12.25
N TYR A 200 -26.28 1.93 -12.83
CA TYR A 200 -27.35 2.33 -13.73
C TYR A 200 -27.03 1.81 -15.13
N GLY A 201 -27.74 0.81 -15.55
CA GLY A 201 -27.59 0.19 -16.87
C GLY A 201 -28.80 -0.71 -17.15
N GLY A 202 -29.06 -0.98 -18.41
CA GLY A 202 -30.25 -1.71 -18.81
C GLY A 202 -31.53 -0.86 -18.77
N TYR A 203 -32.51 -1.33 -19.50
CA TYR A 203 -33.81 -0.67 -19.63
C TYR A 203 -34.90 -1.69 -19.38
N ALA A 204 -35.93 -1.31 -18.63
CA ALA A 204 -37.16 -2.05 -18.45
C ALA A 204 -38.32 -1.28 -19.15
N TYR A 205 -39.21 -2.02 -19.81
CA TYR A 205 -40.39 -1.45 -20.40
C TYR A 205 -41.51 -1.35 -19.37
N ILE A 206 -41.75 -0.14 -18.84
CA ILE A 206 -42.67 0.11 -17.74
C ILE A 206 -43.72 1.16 -18.21
N ASN A 207 -45.00 0.82 -18.09
CA ASN A 207 -46.10 1.73 -18.46
C ASN A 207 -45.97 2.33 -19.87
N GLY A 208 -45.62 1.50 -20.86
CA GLY A 208 -45.50 1.94 -22.23
C GLY A 208 -44.22 2.73 -22.58
N LYS A 209 -43.23 2.80 -21.67
CA LYS A 209 -41.95 3.51 -21.86
C LYS A 209 -40.77 2.66 -21.44
N TRP A 210 -39.69 2.77 -22.19
CA TRP A 210 -38.38 2.26 -21.76
C TRP A 210 -37.82 3.16 -20.67
N THR A 211 -37.65 2.60 -19.46
CA THR A 211 -37.15 3.29 -18.29
C THR A 211 -35.82 2.68 -17.89
N GLN A 212 -34.80 3.52 -17.71
CA GLN A 212 -33.51 3.06 -17.24
C GLN A 212 -33.62 2.53 -15.81
N GLY A 213 -33.09 1.33 -15.58
CA GLY A 213 -33.07 0.67 -14.29
C GLY A 213 -31.73 0.81 -13.58
N ALA A 214 -31.73 0.46 -12.31
CA ALA A 214 -30.53 0.27 -11.52
C ALA A 214 -30.45 -1.20 -11.09
N GLY A 215 -29.28 -1.79 -11.23
CA GLY A 215 -29.02 -3.17 -10.83
C GLY A 215 -27.81 -3.28 -9.91
N PRO A 216 -27.67 -4.37 -9.17
CA PRO A 216 -26.53 -4.60 -8.32
C PRO A 216 -25.24 -4.70 -9.15
N TYR A 217 -24.20 -4.01 -8.68
CA TYR A 217 -22.86 -4.01 -9.29
C TYR A 217 -21.91 -4.95 -8.56
N GLN A 218 -22.03 -5.03 -7.25
CA GLN A 218 -21.19 -5.91 -6.41
C GLN A 218 -21.95 -6.41 -5.18
N ASN A 219 -21.50 -7.53 -4.63
CA ASN A 219 -21.97 -8.04 -3.35
C ASN A 219 -21.30 -7.26 -2.22
N PRO A 220 -22.04 -6.88 -1.15
CA PRO A 220 -21.44 -6.26 0.04
C PRO A 220 -20.64 -7.30 0.83
N ASN A 221 -19.54 -6.86 1.44
CA ASN A 221 -18.82 -7.66 2.44
C ASN A 221 -18.50 -6.80 3.67
N PRO A 222 -19.41 -6.74 4.67
CA PRO A 222 -19.20 -5.97 5.89
C PRO A 222 -18.05 -6.52 6.76
N ASP A 223 -17.61 -7.76 6.52
CA ASP A 223 -16.53 -8.42 7.23
C ASP A 223 -15.17 -8.31 6.52
N LEU A 224 -15.10 -7.53 5.44
CA LEU A 224 -13.84 -7.24 4.76
C LEU A 224 -12.87 -6.56 5.71
N LYS A 225 -11.66 -7.14 5.89
CA LYS A 225 -10.69 -6.74 6.89
C LYS A 225 -9.27 -6.67 6.33
N TRP A 226 -8.35 -6.22 7.17
CA TRP A 226 -6.93 -6.16 6.88
C TRP A 226 -6.36 -7.56 6.53
N GLU A 227 -5.61 -7.63 5.46
CA GLU A 227 -4.67 -8.72 5.23
C GLU A 227 -3.52 -8.56 6.22
N THR A 228 -3.15 -9.60 6.94
CA THR A 228 -2.13 -9.54 7.98
C THR A 228 -0.93 -10.40 7.64
N LYS A 229 0.26 -9.82 7.80
CA LYS A 229 1.53 -10.50 7.63
C LYS A 229 2.25 -10.55 8.96
N SER A 230 2.46 -11.74 9.50
CA SER A 230 3.30 -12.00 10.67
C SER A 230 4.66 -12.53 10.24
N GLU A 231 5.70 -12.09 10.93
CA GLU A 231 7.07 -12.51 10.67
C GLU A 231 7.82 -12.74 11.97
N LEU A 232 8.43 -13.92 12.09
CA LEU A 232 9.43 -14.26 13.10
C LEU A 232 10.80 -14.29 12.42
N ASN A 233 11.75 -13.52 12.93
CA ASN A 233 13.13 -13.47 12.45
C ASN A 233 14.10 -13.77 13.59
N LEU A 234 15.09 -14.63 13.32
CA LEU A 234 16.23 -14.91 14.16
C LEU A 234 17.49 -14.55 13.39
N GLY A 235 18.28 -13.60 13.91
CA GLY A 235 19.49 -13.11 13.27
C GLY A 235 20.73 -13.28 14.12
N LEU A 236 21.86 -13.53 13.47
CA LEU A 236 23.19 -13.54 14.04
C LEU A 236 24.08 -12.59 13.25
N ASP A 237 24.55 -11.51 13.88
CA ASP A 237 25.55 -10.59 13.32
C ASP A 237 26.92 -10.95 13.87
N PHE A 238 27.94 -10.99 13.03
CA PHE A 238 29.31 -11.30 13.44
C PHE A 238 30.33 -10.43 12.72
N SER A 239 31.45 -10.19 13.42
CA SER A 239 32.62 -9.51 12.86
C SER A 239 33.89 -10.06 13.46
N PHE A 240 34.91 -10.31 12.64
CA PHE A 240 36.15 -10.94 12.97
C PHE A 240 37.36 -10.19 12.40
N LEU A 241 38.53 -10.42 13.01
CA LEU A 241 39.85 -10.02 12.50
C LEU A 241 39.97 -8.50 12.24
N LYS A 242 39.56 -7.70 13.23
CA LYS A 242 39.54 -6.21 13.16
C LYS A 242 38.64 -5.73 12.03
N ASN A 243 37.42 -6.28 11.99
CA ASN A 243 36.39 -6.02 10.97
C ASN A 243 36.83 -6.33 9.53
N ARG A 244 37.77 -7.28 9.36
CA ARG A 244 38.13 -7.75 8.01
C ARG A 244 37.15 -8.74 7.42
N LEU A 245 36.45 -9.47 8.25
CA LEU A 245 35.37 -10.37 7.86
C LEU A 245 34.16 -10.04 8.72
N SER A 246 33.05 -9.70 8.10
CA SER A 246 31.80 -9.45 8.79
C SER A 246 30.63 -10.04 8.01
N GLY A 247 29.53 -10.27 8.68
CA GLY A 247 28.35 -10.79 8.02
C GLY A 247 27.16 -10.92 8.95
N SER A 248 26.06 -11.38 8.37
CA SER A 248 24.87 -11.78 9.11
C SER A 248 24.27 -13.06 8.56
N ILE A 249 23.64 -13.81 9.42
CA ILE A 249 22.80 -14.96 9.10
C ILE A 249 21.41 -14.65 9.64
N ASP A 250 20.41 -14.65 8.79
CA ASP A 250 19.03 -14.43 9.18
C ASP A 250 18.17 -15.64 8.80
N ILE A 251 17.38 -16.14 9.74
CA ILE A 251 16.40 -17.20 9.54
C ILE A 251 15.03 -16.57 9.76
N TYR A 252 14.18 -16.66 8.78
CA TYR A 252 12.86 -16.06 8.87
C TYR A 252 11.73 -17.06 8.59
N HIS A 253 10.62 -16.84 9.26
CA HIS A 253 9.35 -17.48 9.01
C HIS A 253 8.27 -16.42 8.91
N ARG A 254 7.61 -16.34 7.76
CA ARG A 254 6.63 -15.32 7.41
C ARG A 254 5.34 -16.00 6.98
N GLU A 255 4.22 -15.56 7.56
CA GLU A 255 2.89 -15.98 7.15
C GLU A 255 2.04 -14.76 6.85
N THR A 256 1.48 -14.71 5.63
CA THR A 256 0.44 -13.75 5.25
C THR A 256 -0.89 -14.46 5.32
N SER A 257 -1.80 -13.96 6.13
CA SER A 257 -3.13 -14.50 6.38
C SER A 257 -4.20 -13.52 5.91
N ASP A 258 -5.42 -14.02 5.72
CA ASP A 258 -6.55 -13.20 5.31
C ASP A 258 -6.28 -12.48 3.98
N LEU A 259 -5.70 -13.19 3.00
CA LEU A 259 -5.36 -12.65 1.69
C LEU A 259 -6.60 -12.04 1.02
N LEU A 260 -6.43 -10.82 0.54
CA LEU A 260 -7.47 -10.06 -0.16
C LEU A 260 -7.52 -10.46 -1.64
N SER A 261 -8.63 -11.09 -2.06
CA SER A 261 -8.84 -11.50 -3.43
C SER A 261 -10.32 -11.49 -3.80
N THR A 262 -10.59 -11.48 -5.11
CA THR A 262 -11.95 -11.67 -5.64
C THR A 262 -12.23 -13.16 -5.76
N TYR A 263 -13.33 -13.60 -5.17
CA TYR A 263 -13.80 -14.99 -5.20
C TYR A 263 -15.09 -15.10 -5.96
N GLU A 264 -15.25 -16.20 -6.69
CA GLU A 264 -16.51 -16.58 -7.27
C GLU A 264 -17.44 -17.13 -6.18
N VAL A 265 -18.68 -16.68 -6.20
CA VAL A 265 -19.73 -17.05 -5.27
C VAL A 265 -20.98 -17.54 -6.00
N PRO A 266 -21.76 -18.49 -5.43
CA PRO A 266 -22.94 -19.01 -6.11
C PRO A 266 -24.05 -17.96 -6.23
N THR A 267 -24.72 -17.94 -7.36
CA THR A 267 -25.91 -17.12 -7.59
C THR A 267 -27.11 -18.02 -7.87
N PRO A 268 -28.15 -18.07 -6.99
CA PRO A 268 -28.27 -17.46 -5.67
C PRO A 268 -27.44 -18.21 -4.60
N PRO A 269 -27.22 -17.70 -3.38
CA PRO A 269 -27.93 -16.56 -2.77
C PRO A 269 -27.32 -15.19 -3.06
N TYR A 270 -26.09 -15.15 -3.58
CA TYR A 270 -25.46 -13.89 -3.95
C TYR A 270 -26.08 -13.30 -5.22
N ILE A 271 -26.09 -11.97 -5.33
CA ILE A 271 -26.70 -11.26 -6.45
C ILE A 271 -25.77 -11.20 -7.66
N VAL A 272 -24.46 -11.05 -7.38
CA VAL A 272 -23.39 -11.04 -8.38
C VAL A 272 -22.48 -12.23 -8.15
N SER A 273 -21.91 -12.81 -9.21
CA SER A 273 -21.13 -14.06 -9.15
C SER A 273 -19.75 -13.92 -8.50
N SER A 274 -19.37 -12.72 -8.04
CA SER A 274 -18.06 -12.51 -7.40
C SER A 274 -18.15 -11.55 -6.20
N MET A 275 -17.20 -11.68 -5.28
CA MET A 275 -17.11 -10.85 -4.09
C MET A 275 -15.64 -10.72 -3.67
N MET A 276 -15.24 -9.53 -3.22
CA MET A 276 -13.96 -9.33 -2.53
C MET A 276 -14.03 -9.90 -1.12
N ALA A 277 -13.11 -10.79 -0.76
CA ALA A 277 -13.08 -11.42 0.57
C ALA A 277 -11.66 -11.71 1.03
N ASN A 278 -11.52 -11.94 2.35
CA ASN A 278 -10.27 -12.34 2.97
C ASN A 278 -10.21 -13.88 3.05
N VAL A 279 -9.51 -14.52 2.12
CA VAL A 279 -9.43 -15.99 2.06
C VAL A 279 -8.03 -16.43 1.72
N GLY A 280 -7.56 -17.46 2.45
CA GLY A 280 -6.28 -18.10 2.17
C GLY A 280 -5.12 -17.55 2.99
N LYS A 281 -4.00 -18.26 2.85
CA LYS A 281 -2.73 -17.98 3.52
C LYS A 281 -1.57 -18.30 2.60
N ILE A 282 -0.51 -17.52 2.70
CA ILE A 282 0.77 -17.79 2.06
C ILE A 282 1.84 -17.85 3.15
N ARG A 283 2.68 -18.88 3.07
CA ARG A 283 3.82 -19.04 3.97
C ARG A 283 5.11 -18.94 3.17
N ASN A 284 6.05 -18.17 3.70
CA ASN A 284 7.40 -18.03 3.15
C ASN A 284 8.40 -18.17 4.29
N GLN A 285 9.45 -18.97 4.09
CA GLN A 285 10.50 -19.16 5.07
C GLN A 285 11.84 -19.36 4.35
N GLY A 286 12.92 -18.93 4.98
CA GLY A 286 14.23 -19.02 4.36
C GLY A 286 15.36 -18.69 5.30
N ILE A 287 16.57 -18.84 4.76
CA ILE A 287 17.83 -18.46 5.39
C ILE A 287 18.51 -17.47 4.44
N GLU A 288 18.95 -16.35 4.98
CA GLU A 288 19.70 -15.33 4.26
C GLU A 288 21.10 -15.24 4.88
N LEU A 289 22.13 -15.19 4.04
CA LEU A 289 23.53 -15.05 4.42
C LEU A 289 24.10 -13.82 3.71
N LEU A 290 24.59 -12.87 4.51
CA LEU A 290 25.39 -11.75 4.03
C LEU A 290 26.83 -11.92 4.51
N LEU A 291 27.79 -11.85 3.62
CA LEU A 291 29.23 -11.85 3.94
C LEU A 291 29.88 -10.63 3.30
N SER A 292 30.73 -9.96 4.08
CA SER A 292 31.56 -8.85 3.63
C SER A 292 32.97 -9.07 4.11
N GLY A 293 33.93 -8.89 3.22
CA GLY A 293 35.34 -9.12 3.55
C GLY A 293 36.26 -8.08 2.95
N THR A 294 37.29 -7.69 3.71
CA THR A 294 38.40 -6.85 3.26
C THR A 294 39.70 -7.65 3.35
N PRO A 295 39.98 -8.57 2.39
CA PRO A 295 41.13 -9.45 2.45
C PRO A 295 42.47 -8.69 2.39
N ILE A 296 42.49 -7.58 1.67
CA ILE A 296 43.68 -6.73 1.55
C ILE A 296 43.37 -5.33 2.07
N LYS A 297 44.11 -4.91 3.10
CA LYS A 297 44.05 -3.54 3.62
C LYS A 297 45.47 -3.11 3.98
N THR A 298 46.07 -2.38 3.08
CA THR A 298 47.38 -1.71 3.27
C THR A 298 47.20 -0.20 3.33
N ARG A 299 48.28 0.57 3.44
CA ARG A 299 48.22 2.04 3.39
C ARG A 299 47.72 2.55 2.05
N ASP A 300 48.07 1.87 0.96
CA ASP A 300 47.86 2.36 -0.41
C ASP A 300 46.85 1.51 -1.21
N LEU A 301 46.42 0.36 -0.68
CA LEU A 301 45.48 -0.56 -1.35
C LEU A 301 44.47 -1.11 -0.36
N ARG A 302 43.21 -1.02 -0.74
CA ARG A 302 42.08 -1.68 -0.09
C ARG A 302 41.29 -2.46 -1.12
N PHE A 303 41.03 -3.73 -0.82
CA PHE A 303 40.18 -4.61 -1.61
C PHE A 303 39.07 -5.16 -0.72
N ASP A 304 37.81 -4.88 -1.10
CA ASP A 304 36.60 -5.30 -0.39
C ASP A 304 35.79 -6.28 -1.26
#